data_a46f19cdb1f9a31b40124dc525526d07
#
_entry.id   a46f19cdb1f9a31b40124dc525526d07
#
_cell.length_a   1.000
_cell.length_b   1.000
_cell.length_c   1.000
_cell.angle_alpha   90.00
_cell.angle_beta   90.00
_cell.angle_gamma   90.00
#
_symmetry.space_group_name_H-M   'P 1'
#
loop_
_entity.id
_entity.type
_entity.pdbx_description
1 polymer ?
#
loop_
_entity_poly.entity_id
_entity_poly.type
_entity_poly.pdbx_seq_one_letter_code
_entity_poly.pdbx_strand_id
1 'polypeptide(L)'
;MPSAEPENPYLAVADRAQRDFAYCAGELLWIKPKDRPLCKLALNWPQRYIWQRYLQPAWDAREPLALLCLKARREGVSTLIRAWHFHKAVFFRGQQCYLTAHDDDTCQELFRMDRTFYQNMPAKLKPPVVANNRMEMEFGQEWSGSSMRVRVAKYEDIGHGKTIQQWHASEVSYYPIDPMTGAPAALPGLLEAVPTTGRSSIVWETTAVQADAWFHQVWLEAERNKNRRVGYGNRHWQTVFLPWFWHPDHQAQWLPEYDDLSVEEREIQREYKLTLGQMAWRRGKIEELNVEYPGQGLRRYHQQYPASSTEPFLLAGTCVFPEEALNAMRKQERLPSLGYNIVRTGQWRCNLVEEKHLDEASFVVWEPPRRGCEYTLGVDVSRGVGRDDSAVVVMRMPGYAVVAHWYDNYVAPKQLAYMVAAIARYYAVRSGTQPICTVEINDAGILVNSELEAMRAYEPLDIFVWEYWDTVGQQQSTKTGWTTTHRTKDLLLGLANSLMLAEQTHQPSHWIREDMGRTIEIRPGVAKTGGCDLVIAWLLALMTGYRKIARFHDPEGVLDLAQASGAVFGKSFASGEAHENLVEVYGDDYTYKD
;
A
#
# COMPACT_ATOMS: atom_id res chain seq x y z
N MET A 1 -54.40 43.59 13.38
CA MET A 1 -53.10 43.04 12.95
C MET A 1 -52.80 41.85 13.83
N PRO A 2 -52.67 40.65 13.30
CA PRO A 2 -52.24 39.53 14.13
C PRO A 2 -50.76 39.79 14.53
N SER A 3 -50.52 39.80 15.84
CA SER A 3 -49.18 39.83 16.40
C SER A 3 -48.42 38.63 15.90
N ALA A 4 -47.29 38.84 15.19
CA ALA A 4 -46.36 37.77 14.83
C ALA A 4 -46.00 37.04 16.11
N GLU A 5 -46.31 35.76 16.20
CA GLU A 5 -45.81 34.91 17.27
C GLU A 5 -44.28 35.01 17.26
N PRO A 6 -43.64 35.16 18.42
CA PRO A 6 -42.16 35.22 18.47
C PRO A 6 -41.61 33.95 17.83
N GLU A 7 -40.84 34.10 16.76
CA GLU A 7 -40.15 32.98 16.10
C GLU A 7 -39.44 32.15 17.18
N ASN A 8 -39.76 30.88 17.23
CA ASN A 8 -39.19 29.97 18.22
C ASN A 8 -37.65 29.90 17.97
N PRO A 9 -36.83 30.48 18.86
CA PRO A 9 -35.37 30.59 18.63
C PRO A 9 -34.69 29.21 18.46
N TYR A 10 -35.33 28.15 18.93
CA TYR A 10 -34.81 26.77 18.75
C TYR A 10 -34.99 26.24 17.32
N LEU A 11 -35.99 26.75 16.56
CA LEU A 11 -36.14 26.38 15.15
C LEU A 11 -35.00 26.94 14.30
N ALA A 12 -34.61 28.18 14.54
CA ALA A 12 -33.44 28.76 13.86
C ALA A 12 -32.13 28.03 14.17
N VAL A 13 -31.93 27.61 15.42
CA VAL A 13 -30.77 26.79 15.83
C VAL A 13 -30.82 25.43 15.16
N ALA A 14 -31.99 24.76 15.12
CA ALA A 14 -32.15 23.46 14.47
C ALA A 14 -31.89 23.53 12.95
N ASP A 15 -32.45 24.52 12.28
CA ASP A 15 -32.25 24.74 10.83
C ASP A 15 -30.77 25.01 10.50
N ARG A 16 -30.10 25.87 11.28
CA ARG A 16 -28.68 26.12 11.11
C ARG A 16 -27.84 24.88 11.38
N ALA A 17 -28.13 24.15 12.48
CA ALA A 17 -27.40 22.93 12.82
C ALA A 17 -27.58 21.84 11.74
N GLN A 18 -28.75 21.73 11.12
CA GLN A 18 -28.99 20.79 10.02
C GLN A 18 -28.13 21.12 8.78
N ARG A 19 -28.00 22.40 8.44
CA ARG A 19 -27.26 22.85 7.23
C ARG A 19 -25.76 22.94 7.44
N ASP A 20 -25.33 23.27 8.65
CA ASP A 20 -23.93 23.53 9.01
C ASP A 20 -23.45 22.53 10.07
N PHE A 21 -22.73 21.52 9.62
CA PHE A 21 -22.17 20.51 10.52
C PHE A 21 -21.14 21.10 11.48
N ALA A 22 -20.32 22.07 11.06
CA ALA A 22 -19.32 22.67 11.94
C ALA A 22 -19.98 23.48 13.07
N TYR A 23 -21.06 24.18 12.76
CA TYR A 23 -21.89 24.83 13.76
C TYR A 23 -22.53 23.80 14.71
N CYS A 24 -23.10 22.72 14.17
CA CYS A 24 -23.67 21.65 14.99
C CYS A 24 -22.60 21.06 15.94
N ALA A 25 -21.44 20.74 15.43
CA ALA A 25 -20.34 20.20 16.21
C ALA A 25 -19.92 21.15 17.34
N GLY A 26 -19.67 22.42 17.00
CA GLY A 26 -19.18 23.43 17.95
C GLY A 26 -20.21 23.88 18.99
N GLU A 27 -21.50 23.87 18.66
CA GLU A 27 -22.54 24.41 19.55
C GLU A 27 -23.37 23.35 20.24
N LEU A 28 -23.55 22.17 19.63
CA LEU A 28 -24.48 21.16 20.15
C LEU A 28 -23.79 19.90 20.66
N LEU A 29 -22.63 19.52 20.09
CA LEU A 29 -21.98 18.27 20.43
C LEU A 29 -20.92 18.45 21.52
N TRP A 30 -20.92 17.55 22.47
CA TRP A 30 -20.00 17.54 23.59
C TRP A 30 -19.14 16.29 23.57
N ILE A 31 -17.84 16.45 23.82
CA ILE A 31 -16.86 15.37 23.93
C ILE A 31 -16.19 15.37 25.28
N LYS A 32 -15.70 14.19 25.69
CA LYS A 32 -14.85 14.03 26.87
C LYS A 32 -13.45 13.65 26.43
N PRO A 33 -12.54 14.63 26.23
CA PRO A 33 -11.12 14.34 26.00
C PRO A 33 -10.51 13.57 27.18
N LYS A 34 -9.35 12.92 26.96
CA LYS A 34 -8.67 12.15 28.02
C LYS A 34 -8.10 13.04 29.13
N ASP A 35 -7.63 14.21 28.75
CA ASP A 35 -6.86 15.15 29.56
C ASP A 35 -7.63 16.38 30.03
N ARG A 36 -8.89 16.52 29.63
CA ARG A 36 -9.73 17.71 29.88
C ARG A 36 -11.14 17.33 30.33
N PRO A 37 -11.83 18.24 31.04
CA PRO A 37 -13.26 18.09 31.29
C PRO A 37 -14.10 18.00 30.01
N LEU A 38 -15.36 17.65 30.16
CA LEU A 38 -16.35 17.69 29.11
C LEU A 38 -16.38 19.07 28.43
N CYS A 39 -16.24 19.10 27.10
CA CYS A 39 -16.19 20.34 26.31
C CYS A 39 -16.90 20.17 24.97
N LYS A 40 -17.14 21.29 24.29
CA LYS A 40 -17.70 21.30 22.94
C LYS A 40 -16.72 20.71 21.93
N LEU A 41 -17.24 20.08 20.88
CA LEU A 41 -16.43 19.52 19.80
C LEU A 41 -15.94 20.62 18.86
N ALA A 42 -14.73 21.12 19.14
CA ALA A 42 -14.01 21.96 18.19
C ALA A 42 -13.19 21.06 17.24
N LEU A 43 -13.52 21.07 15.96
CA LEU A 43 -12.83 20.25 14.97
C LEU A 43 -11.37 20.68 14.85
N ASN A 44 -10.44 19.75 15.02
CA ASN A 44 -9.02 19.95 14.74
C ASN A 44 -8.73 19.97 13.23
N TRP A 45 -7.48 20.22 12.84
CA TRP A 45 -7.10 20.29 11.43
C TRP A 45 -7.37 19.00 10.64
N PRO A 46 -6.94 17.79 11.08
CA PRO A 46 -7.25 16.54 10.42
C PRO A 46 -8.75 16.29 10.23
N GLN A 47 -9.55 16.60 11.26
CA GLN A 47 -11.00 16.45 11.21
C GLN A 47 -11.63 17.40 10.19
N ARG A 48 -11.22 18.68 10.16
CA ARG A 48 -11.68 19.65 9.17
C ARG A 48 -11.32 19.23 7.76
N TYR A 49 -10.09 18.71 7.56
CA TYR A 49 -9.63 18.24 6.26
C TYR A 49 -10.52 17.12 5.72
N ILE A 50 -10.80 16.06 6.51
CA ILE A 50 -11.68 14.96 6.10
C ILE A 50 -13.10 15.47 5.82
N TRP A 51 -13.64 16.27 6.73
CA TRP A 51 -15.00 16.78 6.58
C TRP A 51 -15.17 17.61 5.31
N GLN A 52 -14.31 18.59 5.09
CA GLN A 52 -14.40 19.54 3.97
C GLN A 52 -14.03 18.89 2.61
N ARG A 53 -13.12 17.94 2.62
CA ARG A 53 -12.62 17.35 1.38
C ARG A 53 -13.43 16.14 0.90
N TYR A 54 -14.03 15.39 1.82
CA TYR A 54 -14.67 14.12 1.50
C TYR A 54 -16.13 14.05 1.95
N LEU A 55 -16.42 14.22 3.26
CA LEU A 55 -17.75 13.96 3.81
C LEU A 55 -18.80 14.96 3.30
N GLN A 56 -18.53 16.25 3.40
CA GLN A 56 -19.49 17.29 3.02
C GLN A 56 -19.71 17.33 1.50
N PRO A 57 -18.68 17.33 0.63
CA PRO A 57 -18.88 17.34 -0.82
C PRO A 57 -19.70 16.14 -1.33
N ALA A 58 -19.40 14.91 -0.88
CA ALA A 58 -20.17 13.72 -1.26
C ALA A 58 -21.63 13.82 -0.82
N TRP A 59 -21.87 14.30 0.40
CA TRP A 59 -23.22 14.52 0.92
C TRP A 59 -24.02 15.55 0.11
N ASP A 60 -23.41 16.67 -0.25
CA ASP A 60 -24.05 17.75 -1.01
C ASP A 60 -24.32 17.34 -2.46
N ALA A 61 -23.37 16.63 -3.08
CA ALA A 61 -23.54 16.06 -4.42
C ALA A 61 -24.55 14.90 -4.47
N ARG A 62 -24.95 14.36 -3.32
CA ARG A 62 -25.80 13.16 -3.20
C ARG A 62 -25.14 11.92 -3.82
N GLU A 63 -23.83 11.84 -3.72
CA GLU A 63 -23.03 10.75 -4.22
C GLU A 63 -22.60 9.81 -3.09
N PRO A 64 -22.48 8.50 -3.34
CA PRO A 64 -21.96 7.56 -2.36
C PRO A 64 -20.49 7.81 -2.10
N LEU A 65 -20.07 7.73 -0.84
CA LEU A 65 -18.67 7.85 -0.44
C LEU A 65 -18.14 6.50 0.04
N ALA A 66 -17.01 6.05 -0.50
CA ALA A 66 -16.19 4.99 0.08
C ALA A 66 -14.81 5.56 0.38
N LEU A 67 -14.45 5.65 1.66
CA LEU A 67 -13.22 6.30 2.12
C LEU A 67 -12.37 5.34 2.95
N LEU A 68 -11.12 5.16 2.51
CA LEU A 68 -10.06 4.51 3.28
C LEU A 68 -9.24 5.59 4.00
N CYS A 69 -9.20 5.53 5.32
CA CYS A 69 -8.46 6.47 6.15
C CYS A 69 -7.32 5.75 6.87
N LEU A 70 -6.11 5.91 6.37
CA LEU A 70 -4.88 5.50 7.05
C LEU A 70 -4.38 6.67 7.89
N LYS A 71 -4.21 6.48 9.17
CA LYS A 71 -3.97 7.58 10.10
C LYS A 71 -2.91 7.27 11.15
N ALA A 72 -2.27 8.31 11.65
CA ALA A 72 -1.58 8.24 12.92
C ALA A 72 -2.59 8.09 14.08
N ARG A 73 -2.12 7.60 15.23
CA ARG A 73 -2.95 7.53 16.43
C ARG A 73 -3.37 8.93 16.88
N ARG A 74 -4.58 9.01 17.45
CA ARG A 74 -5.18 10.21 18.07
C ARG A 74 -5.54 11.36 17.13
N GLU A 75 -5.59 11.17 15.84
CA GLU A 75 -6.01 12.21 14.87
C GLU A 75 -7.48 12.66 15.06
N GLY A 76 -8.25 11.96 15.87
CA GLY A 76 -9.65 12.30 16.17
C GLY A 76 -10.63 11.89 15.08
N VAL A 77 -10.23 11.02 14.15
CA VAL A 77 -11.08 10.56 13.03
C VAL A 77 -12.34 9.88 13.53
N SER A 78 -12.23 8.92 14.45
CA SER A 78 -13.39 8.22 15.01
C SER A 78 -14.39 9.20 15.63
N THR A 79 -13.91 10.24 16.35
CA THR A 79 -14.77 11.29 16.92
C THR A 79 -15.50 12.07 15.83
N LEU A 80 -14.80 12.45 14.75
CA LEU A 80 -15.41 13.13 13.60
C LEU A 80 -16.52 12.28 12.97
N ILE A 81 -16.21 11.03 12.64
CA ILE A 81 -17.17 10.16 11.94
C ILE A 81 -18.39 9.85 12.83
N ARG A 82 -18.18 9.64 14.14
CA ARG A 82 -19.31 9.49 15.07
C ARG A 82 -20.17 10.76 15.15
N ALA A 83 -19.56 11.92 15.26
CA ALA A 83 -20.27 13.21 15.24
C ALA A 83 -21.03 13.44 13.92
N TRP A 84 -20.41 13.11 12.77
CA TRP A 84 -21.04 13.19 11.46
C TRP A 84 -22.25 12.25 11.34
N HIS A 85 -22.12 10.99 11.74
CA HIS A 85 -23.22 10.03 11.74
C HIS A 85 -24.34 10.44 12.68
N PHE A 86 -23.99 10.92 13.88
CA PHE A 86 -24.98 11.44 14.83
C PHE A 86 -25.74 12.65 14.25
N HIS A 87 -25.04 13.59 13.64
CA HIS A 87 -25.66 14.72 12.94
C HIS A 87 -26.63 14.25 11.84
N LYS A 88 -26.23 13.24 11.04
CA LYS A 88 -27.12 12.73 9.98
C LYS A 88 -28.32 11.98 10.59
N ALA A 89 -28.13 11.19 11.61
CA ALA A 89 -29.22 10.47 12.27
C ALA A 89 -30.25 11.40 12.93
N VAL A 90 -29.79 12.50 13.52
CA VAL A 90 -30.67 13.47 14.21
C VAL A 90 -31.43 14.37 13.22
N PHE A 91 -30.75 14.92 12.23
CA PHE A 91 -31.29 15.99 11.39
C PHE A 91 -31.82 15.53 10.02
N PHE A 92 -31.61 14.26 9.65
CA PHE A 92 -32.09 13.72 8.37
C PHE A 92 -32.87 12.43 8.58
N ARG A 93 -33.94 12.23 7.81
CA ARG A 93 -34.82 11.08 7.97
C ARG A 93 -34.22 9.79 7.43
N GLY A 94 -34.50 8.69 8.12
CA GLY A 94 -34.24 7.33 7.66
C GLY A 94 -32.76 6.94 7.60
N GLN A 95 -31.89 7.62 8.35
CA GLN A 95 -30.46 7.29 8.37
C GLN A 95 -30.20 6.12 9.31
N GLN A 96 -29.79 4.99 8.74
CA GLN A 96 -29.35 3.84 9.50
C GLN A 96 -27.80 3.90 9.59
N CYS A 97 -27.30 4.35 10.75
CA CYS A 97 -25.88 4.55 11.00
C CYS A 97 -25.31 3.32 11.73
N TYR A 98 -24.30 2.72 11.14
CA TYR A 98 -23.67 1.51 11.66
C TYR A 98 -22.23 1.78 12.07
N LEU A 99 -21.84 1.27 13.22
CA LEU A 99 -20.46 1.25 13.71
C LEU A 99 -20.03 -0.20 13.86
N THR A 100 -18.86 -0.52 13.35
CA THR A 100 -18.18 -1.79 13.62
C THR A 100 -16.77 -1.55 14.15
N ALA A 101 -16.32 -2.39 15.08
CA ALA A 101 -14.95 -2.42 15.58
C ALA A 101 -14.52 -3.87 15.85
N HIS A 102 -13.24 -4.07 16.10
CA HIS A 102 -12.64 -5.40 16.25
C HIS A 102 -13.02 -6.11 17.55
N ASP A 103 -13.39 -5.37 18.61
CA ASP A 103 -13.79 -5.90 19.91
C ASP A 103 -14.95 -5.11 20.56
N ASP A 104 -15.54 -5.69 21.63
CA ASP A 104 -16.69 -5.09 22.31
C ASP A 104 -16.32 -3.84 23.10
N ASP A 105 -15.14 -3.78 23.71
CA ASP A 105 -14.74 -2.63 24.52
C ASP A 105 -14.57 -1.39 23.64
N THR A 106 -13.91 -1.53 22.48
CA THR A 106 -13.79 -0.47 21.47
C THR A 106 -15.18 -0.06 20.94
N CYS A 107 -16.06 -1.03 20.66
CA CYS A 107 -17.43 -0.74 20.26
C CYS A 107 -18.17 0.11 21.29
N GLN A 108 -18.08 -0.26 22.56
CA GLN A 108 -18.76 0.45 23.66
C GLN A 108 -18.15 1.83 23.90
N GLU A 109 -16.83 1.97 23.78
CA GLU A 109 -16.16 3.26 23.95
C GLU A 109 -16.57 4.26 22.85
N LEU A 110 -16.59 3.83 21.61
CA LEU A 110 -17.03 4.65 20.49
C LEU A 110 -18.54 4.98 20.59
N PHE A 111 -19.37 4.01 20.93
CA PHE A 111 -20.82 4.24 21.08
C PHE A 111 -21.15 5.14 22.29
N ARG A 112 -20.28 5.18 23.30
CA ARG A 112 -20.38 6.14 24.41
C ARG A 112 -20.25 7.60 23.92
N MET A 113 -19.51 7.86 22.85
CA MET A 113 -19.47 9.20 22.25
C MET A 113 -20.85 9.62 21.75
N ASP A 114 -21.56 8.74 21.04
CA ASP A 114 -22.93 9.00 20.55
C ASP A 114 -23.89 9.33 21.70
N ARG A 115 -23.78 8.56 22.78
CA ARG A 115 -24.58 8.84 24.01
C ARG A 115 -24.22 10.17 24.62
N THR A 116 -22.93 10.52 24.65
CA THR A 116 -22.47 11.82 25.18
C THR A 116 -23.02 12.96 24.35
N PHE A 117 -23.03 12.84 23.02
CA PHE A 117 -23.68 13.82 22.14
C PHE A 117 -25.16 13.96 22.48
N TYR A 118 -25.89 12.85 22.53
CA TYR A 118 -27.33 12.86 22.83
C TYR A 118 -27.62 13.41 24.22
N GLN A 119 -26.93 12.97 25.26
CA GLN A 119 -27.18 13.36 26.64
C GLN A 119 -27.03 14.87 26.84
N ASN A 120 -26.07 15.48 26.17
CA ASN A 120 -25.73 16.89 26.34
C ASN A 120 -26.37 17.82 25.31
N MET A 121 -27.21 17.31 24.39
CA MET A 121 -28.02 18.17 23.53
C MET A 121 -29.04 18.98 24.33
N PRO A 122 -29.33 20.22 23.94
CA PRO A 122 -30.43 21.02 24.52
C PRO A 122 -31.76 20.24 24.46
N ALA A 123 -32.49 20.20 25.57
CA ALA A 123 -33.71 19.39 25.70
C ALA A 123 -34.74 19.63 24.57
N LYS A 124 -34.85 20.89 24.11
CA LYS A 124 -35.80 21.28 23.02
C LYS A 124 -35.35 20.85 21.62
N LEU A 125 -34.07 20.48 21.44
CA LEU A 125 -33.51 19.97 20.19
C LEU A 125 -33.26 18.46 20.23
N LYS A 126 -33.49 17.84 21.38
CA LYS A 126 -33.22 16.43 21.61
C LYS A 126 -34.34 15.58 20.97
N PRO A 127 -34.03 14.71 19.99
CA PRO A 127 -35.05 13.85 19.41
C PRO A 127 -35.57 12.84 20.43
N PRO A 128 -36.86 12.46 20.37
CA PRO A 128 -37.41 11.37 21.18
C PRO A 128 -36.73 10.05 20.76
N VAL A 129 -36.36 9.25 21.76
CA VAL A 129 -35.73 7.94 21.57
C VAL A 129 -36.70 6.84 21.92
N VAL A 130 -36.90 5.91 20.97
CA VAL A 130 -37.77 4.73 21.16
C VAL A 130 -36.97 3.52 21.65
N ALA A 131 -35.68 3.47 21.35
CA ALA A 131 -34.75 2.47 21.89
C ALA A 131 -33.43 3.15 22.25
N ASN A 132 -32.90 2.86 23.45
CA ASN A 132 -31.58 3.31 23.90
C ASN A 132 -30.99 2.28 24.83
N ASN A 133 -30.26 1.35 24.24
CA ASN A 133 -29.62 0.25 24.95
C ASN A 133 -28.11 0.23 24.66
N ARG A 134 -27.41 -0.82 25.10
CA ARG A 134 -25.97 -0.96 24.94
C ARG A 134 -25.50 -0.98 23.48
N MET A 135 -26.37 -1.42 22.54
CA MET A 135 -26.00 -1.70 21.14
C MET A 135 -26.70 -0.80 20.13
N GLU A 136 -27.69 -0.01 20.57
CA GLU A 136 -28.58 0.71 19.67
C GLU A 136 -29.17 1.95 20.33
N MET A 137 -29.30 3.00 19.53
CA MET A 137 -30.08 4.20 19.80
C MET A 137 -30.98 4.46 18.59
N GLU A 138 -32.30 4.42 18.76
CA GLU A 138 -33.28 4.62 17.71
C GLU A 138 -34.15 5.83 18.00
N PHE A 139 -34.26 6.71 17.04
CA PHE A 139 -35.08 7.94 17.13
C PHE A 139 -36.49 7.69 16.61
N GLY A 140 -37.48 8.29 17.28
CA GLY A 140 -38.89 8.14 16.92
C GLY A 140 -39.19 8.51 15.46
N GLN A 141 -40.19 7.84 14.87
CA GLN A 141 -40.60 8.05 13.47
C GLN A 141 -41.14 9.47 13.23
N GLU A 142 -41.74 10.09 14.25
CA GLU A 142 -42.21 11.46 14.27
C GLU A 142 -41.07 12.49 14.11
N TRP A 143 -39.84 12.12 14.47
CA TRP A 143 -38.65 12.96 14.32
C TRP A 143 -37.88 12.60 13.05
N SER A 144 -37.07 11.56 13.08
CA SER A 144 -36.25 11.15 11.94
C SER A 144 -36.42 9.68 11.54
N GLY A 145 -36.87 8.81 12.43
CA GLY A 145 -36.91 7.37 12.20
C GLY A 145 -35.55 6.76 11.91
N SER A 146 -34.48 7.41 12.34
CA SER A 146 -33.09 6.99 12.13
C SER A 146 -32.59 6.16 13.30
N SER A 147 -31.53 5.39 13.08
CA SER A 147 -30.90 4.65 14.15
C SER A 147 -29.38 4.72 14.12
N MET A 148 -28.76 4.54 15.28
CA MET A 148 -27.33 4.35 15.45
C MET A 148 -27.11 2.99 16.11
N ARG A 149 -26.37 2.12 15.44
CA ARG A 149 -26.13 0.74 15.89
C ARG A 149 -24.66 0.43 15.94
N VAL A 150 -24.24 -0.40 16.90
CA VAL A 150 -22.87 -0.87 17.03
C VAL A 150 -22.82 -2.40 17.08
N ARG A 151 -21.83 -2.98 16.42
CA ARG A 151 -21.57 -4.43 16.41
C ARG A 151 -20.08 -4.71 16.36
N VAL A 152 -19.67 -5.82 16.97
CA VAL A 152 -18.30 -6.34 16.85
C VAL A 152 -18.15 -7.06 15.51
N ALA A 153 -17.08 -6.78 14.78
CA ALA A 153 -16.83 -7.34 13.44
C ALA A 153 -16.24 -8.77 13.53
N LYS A 154 -16.97 -9.71 14.11
CA LYS A 154 -16.51 -11.11 14.30
C LYS A 154 -17.17 -12.14 13.39
N TYR A 155 -18.35 -11.84 12.84
CA TYR A 155 -19.20 -12.81 12.17
C TYR A 155 -19.58 -12.37 10.77
N GLU A 156 -19.72 -13.33 9.86
CA GLU A 156 -20.06 -13.10 8.44
C GLU A 156 -21.48 -12.57 8.22
N ASP A 157 -22.40 -12.88 9.12
CA ASP A 157 -23.83 -12.52 9.02
C ASP A 157 -24.15 -11.08 9.44
N ILE A 158 -23.14 -10.32 9.85
CA ILE A 158 -23.31 -8.90 10.21
C ILE A 158 -23.65 -8.11 8.95
N GLY A 159 -24.86 -7.57 8.89
CA GLY A 159 -25.33 -6.79 7.73
C GLY A 159 -26.42 -7.48 6.92
N HIS A 160 -26.56 -8.81 7.00
CA HIS A 160 -27.58 -9.53 6.26
C HIS A 160 -29.00 -9.02 6.58
N GLY A 161 -29.79 -8.79 5.53
CA GLY A 161 -31.18 -8.30 5.64
C GLY A 161 -31.30 -6.85 6.15
N LYS A 162 -30.23 -6.07 6.14
CA LYS A 162 -30.21 -4.66 6.56
C LYS A 162 -29.91 -3.72 5.41
N THR A 163 -30.38 -2.48 5.50
CA THR A 163 -29.96 -1.38 4.66
C THR A 163 -29.25 -0.36 5.54
N ILE A 164 -27.98 -0.10 5.26
CA ILE A 164 -27.11 0.78 6.05
C ILE A 164 -26.79 2.01 5.19
N GLN A 165 -27.17 3.21 5.61
CA GLN A 165 -26.84 4.43 4.89
C GLN A 165 -25.45 4.95 5.24
N GLN A 166 -25.03 4.81 6.49
CA GLN A 166 -23.76 5.34 6.98
C GLN A 166 -23.02 4.24 7.75
N TRP A 167 -21.88 3.79 7.23
CA TRP A 167 -21.10 2.76 7.91
C TRP A 167 -19.71 3.28 8.27
N HIS A 168 -19.37 3.14 9.55
CA HIS A 168 -18.05 3.41 10.11
C HIS A 168 -17.41 2.10 10.57
N ALA A 169 -16.33 1.68 9.94
CA ALA A 169 -15.48 0.58 10.39
C ALA A 169 -14.24 1.16 11.07
N SER A 170 -14.19 1.04 12.39
CA SER A 170 -13.06 1.55 13.18
C SER A 170 -12.02 0.46 13.37
N GLU A 171 -10.76 0.83 13.17
CA GLU A 171 -9.57 -0.02 13.26
C GLU A 171 -9.72 -1.32 12.44
N VAL A 172 -10.11 -1.16 11.16
CA VAL A 172 -10.46 -2.26 10.26
C VAL A 172 -9.32 -3.25 10.02
N SER A 173 -8.05 -2.82 10.14
CA SER A 173 -6.88 -3.71 10.05
C SER A 173 -6.79 -4.75 11.17
N TYR A 174 -7.53 -4.55 12.27
CA TYR A 174 -7.57 -5.48 13.41
C TYR A 174 -8.76 -6.44 13.36
N TYR A 175 -9.56 -6.40 12.31
CA TYR A 175 -10.69 -7.32 12.17
C TYR A 175 -10.22 -8.75 11.99
N PRO A 176 -10.92 -9.74 12.57
CA PRO A 176 -10.60 -11.14 12.40
C PRO A 176 -10.59 -11.53 10.93
N ILE A 177 -9.49 -12.10 10.49
CA ILE A 177 -9.27 -12.55 9.11
C ILE A 177 -9.80 -13.98 8.96
N ASP A 178 -10.59 -14.22 7.93
CA ASP A 178 -10.94 -15.56 7.48
C ASP A 178 -9.70 -16.23 6.83
N PRO A 179 -9.24 -17.38 7.36
CA PRO A 179 -8.05 -18.04 6.84
C PRO A 179 -8.17 -18.50 5.38
N MET A 180 -9.38 -18.71 4.87
CA MET A 180 -9.60 -19.19 3.51
C MET A 180 -9.53 -18.06 2.48
N THR A 181 -10.04 -16.88 2.83
CA THR A 181 -10.11 -15.74 1.92
C THR A 181 -8.98 -14.74 2.13
N GLY A 182 -8.32 -14.76 3.30
CA GLY A 182 -7.32 -13.77 3.68
C GLY A 182 -7.89 -12.37 3.93
N ALA A 183 -9.22 -12.21 3.96
CA ALA A 183 -9.94 -10.96 4.20
C ALA A 183 -10.78 -11.05 5.47
N PRO A 184 -11.17 -9.92 6.09
CA PRO A 184 -12.08 -9.96 7.24
C PRO A 184 -13.46 -10.51 6.88
N ALA A 185 -13.88 -11.56 7.60
CA ALA A 185 -15.14 -12.29 7.34
C ALA A 185 -16.39 -11.40 7.40
N ALA A 186 -16.39 -10.38 8.24
CA ALA A 186 -17.54 -9.49 8.43
C ALA A 186 -17.79 -8.50 7.27
N LEU A 187 -16.80 -8.26 6.40
CA LEU A 187 -16.89 -7.18 5.41
C LEU A 187 -17.86 -7.44 4.25
N PRO A 188 -17.92 -8.64 3.64
CA PRO A 188 -18.79 -8.88 2.49
C PRO A 188 -20.25 -8.55 2.78
N GLY A 189 -20.82 -9.07 3.88
CA GLY A 189 -22.21 -8.82 4.27
C GLY A 189 -22.50 -7.35 4.58
N LEU A 190 -21.53 -6.62 5.15
CA LEU A 190 -21.65 -5.19 5.43
C LEU A 190 -21.55 -4.35 4.17
N LEU A 191 -20.67 -4.70 3.22
CA LEU A 191 -20.56 -4.02 1.93
C LEU A 191 -21.86 -4.12 1.13
N GLU A 192 -22.47 -5.30 1.06
CA GLU A 192 -23.76 -5.51 0.40
C GLU A 192 -24.91 -4.74 1.07
N ALA A 193 -24.85 -4.53 2.38
CA ALA A 193 -25.86 -3.78 3.12
C ALA A 193 -25.85 -2.27 2.85
N VAL A 194 -24.76 -1.71 2.31
CA VAL A 194 -24.63 -0.27 2.04
C VAL A 194 -24.94 0.01 0.56
N PRO A 195 -25.93 0.87 0.24
CA PRO A 195 -26.23 1.21 -1.14
C PRO A 195 -25.04 1.84 -1.88
N THR A 196 -24.94 1.56 -3.19
CA THR A 196 -23.94 2.16 -4.08
C THR A 196 -24.43 3.48 -4.71
N THR A 197 -25.55 4.00 -4.28
CA THR A 197 -26.19 5.22 -4.80
C THR A 197 -26.67 6.11 -3.66
N GLY A 198 -26.92 7.36 -3.97
CA GLY A 198 -27.46 8.33 -3.02
C GLY A 198 -26.44 8.76 -1.95
N ARG A 199 -26.94 9.23 -0.82
CA ARG A 199 -26.12 9.76 0.29
C ARG A 199 -25.62 8.66 1.25
N SER A 200 -25.16 7.55 0.72
CA SER A 200 -24.55 6.50 1.52
C SER A 200 -23.07 6.78 1.75
N SER A 201 -22.53 6.32 2.89
CA SER A 201 -21.10 6.40 3.12
C SER A 201 -20.54 5.17 3.80
N ILE A 202 -19.33 4.81 3.40
CA ILE A 202 -18.47 3.85 4.07
C ILE A 202 -17.18 4.59 4.43
N VAL A 203 -16.83 4.58 5.70
CA VAL A 203 -15.54 5.09 6.17
C VAL A 203 -14.83 3.98 6.92
N TRP A 204 -13.75 3.48 6.35
CA TRP A 204 -12.84 2.57 7.01
C TRP A 204 -11.64 3.35 7.52
N GLU A 205 -11.43 3.32 8.83
CA GLU A 205 -10.29 3.99 9.44
C GLU A 205 -9.43 3.01 10.23
N THR A 206 -8.12 3.17 10.14
CA THR A 206 -7.18 2.33 10.89
C THR A 206 -5.80 2.98 11.02
N THR A 207 -5.08 2.55 12.05
CA THR A 207 -3.62 2.58 12.07
C THR A 207 -3.08 1.36 11.34
N ALA A 208 -1.88 1.43 10.77
CA ALA A 208 -1.29 0.28 10.11
C ALA A 208 -0.86 -0.79 11.12
N VAL A 209 -1.16 -2.05 10.81
CA VAL A 209 -0.81 -3.18 11.68
C VAL A 209 0.41 -3.91 11.17
N GLN A 210 0.43 -4.22 9.87
CA GLN A 210 1.46 -5.07 9.28
C GLN A 210 1.55 -4.84 7.77
N ALA A 211 2.76 -4.91 7.21
CA ALA A 211 2.96 -5.09 5.78
C ALA A 211 2.28 -6.41 5.35
N ASP A 212 1.79 -6.47 4.12
CA ASP A 212 1.06 -7.61 3.56
C ASP A 212 -0.26 -7.98 4.24
N ALA A 213 -0.72 -7.22 5.24
CA ALA A 213 -2.08 -7.38 5.75
C ALA A 213 -3.10 -7.00 4.66
N TRP A 214 -4.27 -7.63 4.73
CA TRP A 214 -5.38 -7.39 3.81
C TRP A 214 -5.66 -5.88 3.57
N PHE A 215 -5.65 -5.07 4.61
CA PHE A 215 -5.90 -3.63 4.48
C PHE A 215 -4.85 -2.93 3.61
N HIS A 216 -3.57 -3.33 3.73
CA HIS A 216 -2.51 -2.78 2.91
C HIS A 216 -2.73 -3.07 1.41
N GLN A 217 -3.17 -4.27 1.06
CA GLN A 217 -3.51 -4.62 -0.32
C GLN A 217 -4.67 -3.77 -0.85
N VAL A 218 -5.75 -3.61 -0.06
CA VAL A 218 -6.88 -2.74 -0.43
C VAL A 218 -6.46 -1.28 -0.58
N TRP A 219 -5.58 -0.79 0.30
CA TRP A 219 -5.03 0.56 0.21
C TRP A 219 -4.27 0.78 -1.10
N LEU A 220 -3.37 -0.14 -1.44
CA LEU A 220 -2.59 -0.05 -2.67
C LEU A 220 -3.46 -0.15 -3.92
N GLU A 221 -4.46 -1.02 -3.92
CA GLU A 221 -5.42 -1.11 -5.02
C GLU A 221 -6.19 0.20 -5.19
N ALA A 222 -6.65 0.80 -4.09
CA ALA A 222 -7.34 2.09 -4.13
C ALA A 222 -6.43 3.23 -4.64
N GLU A 223 -5.16 3.28 -4.22
CA GLU A 223 -4.18 4.25 -4.71
C GLU A 223 -3.90 4.08 -6.21
N ARG A 224 -3.73 2.84 -6.68
CA ARG A 224 -3.55 2.52 -8.10
C ARG A 224 -4.77 2.91 -8.96
N ASN A 225 -5.97 2.75 -8.39
CA ASN A 225 -7.23 2.98 -9.08
C ASN A 225 -7.84 4.37 -8.81
N LYS A 226 -7.08 5.31 -8.32
CA LYS A 226 -7.54 6.68 -7.98
C LYS A 226 -8.35 7.34 -9.11
N ASN A 227 -7.97 7.07 -10.35
CA ASN A 227 -8.58 7.62 -11.56
C ASN A 227 -9.57 6.64 -12.23
N ARG A 228 -9.68 5.40 -11.73
CA ARG A 228 -10.63 4.40 -12.21
C ARG A 228 -11.86 4.38 -11.30
N ARG A 229 -13.07 4.38 -11.90
CA ARG A 229 -14.33 4.42 -11.14
C ARG A 229 -14.74 3.10 -10.49
N VAL A 230 -13.93 2.04 -10.58
CA VAL A 230 -14.25 0.71 -10.06
C VAL A 230 -13.09 0.17 -9.24
N GLY A 231 -13.36 -0.23 -8.01
CA GLY A 231 -12.42 -0.85 -7.07
C GLY A 231 -13.08 -1.94 -6.24
N TYR A 232 -12.49 -2.30 -5.13
CA TYR A 232 -12.94 -3.35 -4.22
C TYR A 232 -14.44 -3.22 -3.87
N GLY A 233 -15.19 -4.30 -4.02
CA GLY A 233 -16.63 -4.32 -3.76
C GLY A 233 -17.43 -3.45 -4.72
N ASN A 234 -16.97 -3.25 -5.96
CA ASN A 234 -17.64 -2.45 -7.00
C ASN A 234 -17.84 -0.98 -6.61
N ARG A 235 -16.91 -0.41 -5.82
CA ARG A 235 -16.97 0.96 -5.29
C ARG A 235 -15.73 1.75 -5.68
N HIS A 236 -15.90 3.05 -5.87
CA HIS A 236 -14.76 3.97 -6.03
C HIS A 236 -14.24 4.35 -4.65
N TRP A 237 -13.15 3.72 -4.22
CA TRP A 237 -12.50 4.02 -2.97
C TRP A 237 -11.59 5.23 -3.11
N GLN A 238 -11.85 6.23 -2.26
CA GLN A 238 -10.95 7.36 -2.06
C GLN A 238 -10.04 7.06 -0.87
N THR A 239 -8.80 7.51 -0.95
CA THR A 239 -7.80 7.33 0.09
C THR A 239 -7.49 8.65 0.77
N VAL A 240 -7.31 8.62 2.08
CA VAL A 240 -6.80 9.74 2.86
C VAL A 240 -5.77 9.25 3.86
N PHE A 241 -4.59 9.84 3.82
CA PHE A 241 -3.55 9.62 4.81
C PHE A 241 -3.44 10.83 5.73
N LEU A 242 -3.35 10.58 7.06
CA LEU A 242 -3.19 11.61 8.08
C LEU A 242 -1.88 11.39 8.82
N PRO A 243 -0.84 12.21 8.52
CA PRO A 243 0.45 12.12 9.20
C PRO A 243 0.35 12.64 10.63
N TRP A 244 1.17 12.10 11.52
CA TRP A 244 1.16 12.40 12.95
C TRP A 244 1.32 13.91 13.26
N PHE A 245 2.06 14.63 12.44
CA PHE A 245 2.38 16.05 12.67
C PHE A 245 1.23 17.01 12.30
N TRP A 246 0.11 16.50 11.82
CA TRP A 246 -1.09 17.32 11.62
C TRP A 246 -1.88 17.53 12.91
N HIS A 247 -1.65 16.68 13.93
CA HIS A 247 -2.31 16.87 15.20
C HIS A 247 -1.66 18.01 16.00
N PRO A 248 -2.44 19.01 16.47
CA PRO A 248 -1.88 20.19 17.13
C PRO A 248 -1.19 19.89 18.47
N ASP A 249 -1.59 18.82 19.16
CA ASP A 249 -1.03 18.43 20.46
C ASP A 249 0.26 17.59 20.33
N HIS A 250 0.68 17.22 19.11
CA HIS A 250 1.93 16.49 18.89
C HIS A 250 3.12 17.45 18.85
N GLN A 251 3.27 18.23 19.92
CA GLN A 251 4.38 19.17 20.15
C GLN A 251 4.81 19.11 21.60
N ALA A 252 6.12 19.11 21.84
CA ALA A 252 6.67 19.22 23.17
C ALA A 252 6.89 20.71 23.53
N GLN A 253 6.75 21.03 24.83
CA GLN A 253 7.06 22.36 25.33
C GLN A 253 8.56 22.62 25.39
N TRP A 254 9.36 21.59 25.70
CA TRP A 254 10.81 21.66 25.65
C TRP A 254 11.27 21.54 24.19
N LEU A 255 12.13 22.48 23.76
CA LEU A 255 12.64 22.51 22.41
C LEU A 255 14.13 22.14 22.42
N PRO A 256 14.56 21.13 21.65
CA PRO A 256 15.98 20.89 21.46
C PRO A 256 16.61 22.05 20.71
N GLU A 257 17.88 22.33 20.98
CA GLU A 257 18.66 23.22 20.10
C GLU A 257 18.78 22.56 18.71
N TYR A 258 18.86 23.39 17.67
CA TYR A 258 18.90 22.86 16.29
C TYR A 258 20.13 21.98 16.05
N ASP A 259 21.25 22.31 16.71
CA ASP A 259 22.51 21.56 16.59
C ASP A 259 22.46 20.18 17.27
N ASP A 260 21.49 19.96 18.16
CA ASP A 260 21.27 18.66 18.81
C ASP A 260 20.58 17.64 17.89
N LEU A 261 20.05 18.07 16.74
CA LEU A 261 19.43 17.15 15.79
C LEU A 261 20.49 16.35 15.04
N SER A 262 20.30 15.04 14.92
CA SER A 262 21.12 14.18 14.06
C SER A 262 20.96 14.57 12.58
N VAL A 263 21.82 14.05 11.72
CA VAL A 263 21.73 14.30 10.27
C VAL A 263 20.39 13.83 9.72
N GLU A 264 19.96 12.62 10.10
CA GLU A 264 18.68 12.03 9.70
C GLU A 264 17.49 12.86 10.21
N GLU A 265 17.54 13.33 11.46
CA GLU A 265 16.49 14.16 12.02
C GLU A 265 16.36 15.51 11.31
N ARG A 266 17.47 16.11 10.89
CA ARG A 266 17.46 17.34 10.08
C ARG A 266 16.87 17.09 8.68
N GLU A 267 17.09 15.91 8.11
CA GLU A 267 16.46 15.52 6.84
C GLU A 267 14.94 15.37 6.99
N ILE A 268 14.48 14.62 7.98
CA ILE A 268 13.05 14.47 8.32
C ILE A 268 12.40 15.83 8.59
N GLN A 269 13.07 16.66 9.39
CA GLN A 269 12.57 18.00 9.70
C GLN A 269 12.38 18.84 8.44
N ARG A 270 13.36 18.84 7.53
CA ARG A 270 13.29 19.59 6.26
C ARG A 270 12.24 19.03 5.31
N GLU A 271 12.16 17.72 5.18
CA GLU A 271 11.22 17.04 4.30
C GLU A 271 9.77 17.36 4.67
N TYR A 272 9.42 17.18 5.95
CA TYR A 272 8.06 17.39 6.43
C TYR A 272 7.81 18.78 7.01
N LYS A 273 8.81 19.67 6.98
CA LYS A 273 8.76 21.04 7.53
C LYS A 273 8.34 21.07 8.99
N LEU A 274 8.88 20.16 9.79
CA LEU A 274 8.53 20.00 11.19
C LEU A 274 9.11 21.13 12.05
N THR A 275 8.36 21.51 13.08
CA THR A 275 8.86 22.44 14.12
C THR A 275 9.81 21.71 15.07
N LEU A 276 10.66 22.45 15.79
CA LEU A 276 11.52 21.87 16.84
C LEU A 276 10.67 21.19 17.95
N GLY A 277 9.49 21.76 18.26
CA GLY A 277 8.56 21.15 19.23
C GLY A 277 8.03 19.78 18.76
N GLN A 278 7.76 19.64 17.46
CA GLN A 278 7.38 18.34 16.88
C GLN A 278 8.55 17.35 16.88
N MET A 279 9.76 17.80 16.60
CA MET A 279 10.96 16.95 16.68
C MET A 279 11.21 16.46 18.12
N ALA A 280 11.08 17.34 19.11
CA ALA A 280 11.19 16.97 20.52
C ALA A 280 10.10 15.98 20.94
N TRP A 281 8.86 16.20 20.51
CA TRP A 281 7.75 15.26 20.75
C TRP A 281 8.03 13.89 20.12
N ARG A 282 8.53 13.87 18.89
CA ARG A 282 8.91 12.63 18.19
C ARG A 282 9.94 11.83 19.00
N ARG A 283 11.02 12.46 19.44
CA ARG A 283 12.05 11.82 20.28
C ARG A 283 11.45 11.20 21.53
N GLY A 284 10.71 12.00 22.31
CA GLY A 284 10.07 11.53 23.54
C GLY A 284 9.11 10.37 23.31
N LYS A 285 8.37 10.39 22.20
CA LYS A 285 7.46 9.29 21.84
C LYS A 285 8.21 8.02 21.44
N ILE A 286 9.31 8.12 20.72
CA ILE A 286 10.17 6.96 20.38
C ILE A 286 10.77 6.37 21.66
N GLU A 287 11.25 7.19 22.59
CA GLU A 287 11.78 6.75 23.88
C GLU A 287 10.71 6.04 24.72
N GLU A 288 9.51 6.62 24.84
CA GLU A 288 8.37 6.01 25.53
C GLU A 288 8.07 4.62 24.94
N LEU A 289 7.97 4.52 23.62
CA LEU A 289 7.71 3.25 22.95
C LEU A 289 8.88 2.25 23.08
N ASN A 290 10.10 2.74 23.19
CA ASN A 290 11.27 1.87 23.41
C ASN A 290 11.33 1.32 24.83
N VAL A 291 10.78 2.02 25.82
CA VAL A 291 10.58 1.49 27.18
C VAL A 291 9.49 0.42 27.19
N GLU A 292 8.36 0.66 26.48
CA GLU A 292 7.27 -0.32 26.37
C GLU A 292 7.67 -1.57 25.55
N TYR A 293 8.46 -1.37 24.50
CA TYR A 293 8.92 -2.40 23.56
C TYR A 293 10.43 -2.29 23.34
N PRO A 294 11.26 -2.86 24.23
CA PRO A 294 12.72 -2.69 24.19
C PRO A 294 13.32 -3.06 22.82
N GLY A 295 14.12 -2.15 22.27
CA GLY A 295 14.74 -2.28 20.94
C GLY A 295 13.81 -2.12 19.74
N GLN A 296 12.52 -1.80 19.96
CA GLN A 296 11.52 -1.65 18.90
C GLN A 296 10.86 -0.26 18.87
N GLY A 297 11.34 0.70 19.67
CA GLY A 297 10.70 2.00 19.84
C GLY A 297 10.47 2.74 18.54
N LEU A 298 11.49 2.88 17.70
CA LEU A 298 11.39 3.53 16.39
C LEU A 298 10.41 2.80 15.46
N ARG A 299 10.48 1.47 15.38
CA ARG A 299 9.57 0.65 14.60
C ARG A 299 8.11 0.85 15.01
N ARG A 300 7.83 0.81 16.32
CA ARG A 300 6.49 1.04 16.87
C ARG A 300 6.01 2.47 16.63
N TYR A 301 6.95 3.42 16.67
CA TYR A 301 6.66 4.80 16.33
C TYR A 301 6.15 4.93 14.90
N HIS A 302 6.86 4.40 13.91
CA HIS A 302 6.47 4.44 12.51
C HIS A 302 5.10 3.77 12.25
N GLN A 303 4.80 2.67 12.94
CA GLN A 303 3.48 2.01 12.85
C GLN A 303 2.35 2.87 13.41
N GLN A 304 2.59 3.55 14.53
CA GLN A 304 1.55 4.28 15.27
C GLN A 304 1.48 5.76 14.90
N TYR A 305 2.59 6.34 14.49
CA TYR A 305 2.75 7.77 14.20
C TYR A 305 3.51 7.98 12.89
N PRO A 306 3.02 7.44 11.76
CA PRO A 306 3.70 7.56 10.48
C PRO A 306 3.71 9.00 9.97
N ALA A 307 4.79 9.38 9.28
CA ALA A 307 4.93 10.63 8.56
C ALA A 307 4.50 10.54 7.09
N SER A 308 4.54 9.33 6.51
CA SER A 308 4.04 9.05 5.15
C SER A 308 3.14 7.81 5.14
N SER A 309 2.35 7.63 4.08
CA SER A 309 1.44 6.48 3.95
C SER A 309 2.16 5.14 3.74
N THR A 310 3.43 5.18 3.36
CA THR A 310 4.26 3.99 3.14
C THR A 310 5.02 3.56 4.39
N GLU A 311 5.43 4.52 5.20
CA GLU A 311 6.25 4.30 6.39
C GLU A 311 5.71 3.22 7.36
N PRO A 312 4.41 3.16 7.68
CA PRO A 312 3.93 2.20 8.66
C PRO A 312 3.94 0.75 8.17
N PHE A 313 4.05 0.53 6.87
CA PHE A 313 4.10 -0.80 6.27
C PHE A 313 5.52 -1.32 6.05
N LEU A 314 6.54 -0.47 6.10
CA LEU A 314 7.93 -0.83 5.87
C LEU A 314 8.55 -1.76 6.95
N LEU A 315 7.85 -2.04 8.06
CA LEU A 315 8.52 -2.46 9.30
C LEU A 315 8.02 -3.77 9.95
N ALA A 316 7.36 -4.66 9.21
CA ALA A 316 6.93 -5.96 9.77
C ALA A 316 8.04 -7.04 9.82
N GLY A 317 9.19 -6.79 9.23
CA GLY A 317 10.41 -7.62 9.24
C GLY A 317 11.65 -6.75 9.03
N THR A 318 12.85 -7.31 9.07
CA THR A 318 14.06 -6.61 8.63
C THR A 318 13.97 -6.50 7.11
N CYS A 319 13.94 -5.28 6.57
CA CYS A 319 14.01 -5.08 5.13
C CYS A 319 15.29 -5.73 4.60
N VAL A 320 15.17 -6.50 3.53
CA VAL A 320 16.32 -7.21 2.93
C VAL A 320 17.27 -6.22 2.24
N PHE A 321 16.73 -5.10 1.76
CA PHE A 321 17.53 -4.05 1.13
C PHE A 321 18.03 -3.06 2.18
N PRO A 322 19.33 -2.64 2.13
CA PRO A 322 19.89 -1.67 3.04
C PRO A 322 19.16 -0.32 2.98
N GLU A 323 18.86 0.25 4.14
CA GLU A 323 18.15 1.53 4.23
C GLU A 323 18.90 2.66 3.51
N GLU A 324 20.23 2.69 3.64
CA GLU A 324 21.11 3.64 2.94
C GLU A 324 20.92 3.57 1.42
N ALA A 325 20.83 2.35 0.87
CA ALA A 325 20.62 2.12 -0.55
C ALA A 325 19.21 2.56 -1.00
N LEU A 326 18.18 2.30 -0.21
CA LEU A 326 16.82 2.75 -0.49
C LEU A 326 16.71 4.28 -0.44
N ASN A 327 17.40 4.93 0.51
CA ASN A 327 17.47 6.38 0.60
C ASN A 327 18.23 7.02 -0.57
N ALA A 328 19.30 6.36 -1.06
CA ALA A 328 20.01 6.79 -2.26
C ALA A 328 19.11 6.69 -3.51
N MET A 329 18.33 5.62 -3.63
CA MET A 329 17.35 5.45 -4.72
C MET A 329 16.24 6.49 -4.66
N ARG A 330 15.74 6.84 -3.48
CA ARG A 330 14.72 7.88 -3.30
C ARG A 330 15.15 9.22 -3.91
N LYS A 331 16.44 9.56 -3.84
CA LYS A 331 17.00 10.78 -4.46
C LYS A 331 17.00 10.74 -5.99
N GLN A 332 16.88 9.56 -6.59
CA GLN A 332 16.83 9.35 -8.05
C GLN A 332 15.41 9.33 -8.61
N GLU A 333 14.38 9.32 -7.76
CA GLU A 333 12.98 9.23 -8.17
C GLU A 333 12.56 10.43 -9.03
N ARG A 334 11.87 10.13 -10.11
CA ARG A 334 11.30 11.12 -11.02
C ARG A 334 10.06 10.55 -11.72
N LEU A 335 9.22 11.43 -12.22
CA LEU A 335 8.08 11.02 -13.04
C LEU A 335 8.58 10.41 -14.37
N PRO A 336 7.86 9.42 -14.92
CA PRO A 336 8.14 8.90 -16.26
C PRO A 336 8.01 10.00 -17.32
N SER A 337 8.76 9.88 -18.40
CA SER A 337 8.76 10.86 -19.50
C SER A 337 7.76 10.52 -20.61
N LEU A 338 7.42 9.23 -20.77
CA LEU A 338 6.50 8.73 -21.79
C LEU A 338 5.62 7.64 -21.18
N GLY A 339 4.40 7.50 -21.70
CA GLY A 339 3.46 6.44 -21.36
C GLY A 339 2.95 5.72 -22.61
N TYR A 340 2.69 4.44 -22.50
CA TYR A 340 2.10 3.62 -23.56
C TYR A 340 1.05 2.69 -23.00
N ASN A 341 0.06 2.37 -23.83
CA ASN A 341 -0.83 1.23 -23.62
C ASN A 341 -0.42 0.10 -24.56
N ILE A 342 -0.37 -1.14 -24.05
CA ILE A 342 -0.03 -2.32 -24.84
C ILE A 342 -1.31 -2.89 -25.41
N VAL A 343 -1.55 -2.65 -26.69
CA VAL A 343 -2.80 -2.98 -27.37
C VAL A 343 -2.61 -4.21 -28.25
N ARG A 344 -3.55 -5.16 -28.17
CA ARG A 344 -3.59 -6.32 -29.05
C ARG A 344 -4.04 -5.90 -30.45
N THR A 345 -3.20 -6.14 -31.45
CA THR A 345 -3.44 -5.76 -32.85
C THR A 345 -3.76 -6.95 -33.78
N GLY A 346 -3.78 -8.18 -33.22
CA GLY A 346 -4.08 -9.42 -33.98
C GLY A 346 -4.22 -10.60 -33.04
N GLN A 347 -4.37 -11.79 -33.59
CA GLN A 347 -4.52 -13.02 -32.78
C GLN A 347 -3.29 -13.25 -31.88
N TRP A 348 -2.09 -12.89 -32.39
CA TRP A 348 -0.79 -13.22 -31.79
C TRP A 348 0.19 -12.04 -31.85
N ARG A 349 -0.29 -10.80 -31.73
CA ARG A 349 0.56 -9.61 -31.78
C ARG A 349 0.03 -8.49 -30.90
N CYS A 350 0.96 -7.85 -30.17
CA CYS A 350 0.72 -6.62 -29.44
C CYS A 350 1.61 -5.48 -29.98
N ASN A 351 1.13 -4.25 -29.86
CA ASN A 351 1.87 -3.03 -30.16
C ASN A 351 1.75 -2.03 -29.02
N LEU A 352 2.77 -1.18 -28.87
CA LEU A 352 2.71 -0.04 -27.96
C LEU A 352 2.05 1.14 -28.68
N VAL A 353 1.01 1.68 -28.04
CA VAL A 353 0.30 2.90 -28.47
C VAL A 353 0.56 3.96 -27.43
N GLU A 354 1.08 5.10 -27.87
CA GLU A 354 1.42 6.21 -26.96
C GLU A 354 0.17 6.73 -26.23
N GLU A 355 0.30 6.90 -24.92
CA GLU A 355 -0.73 7.45 -24.05
C GLU A 355 -0.25 8.83 -23.54
N LYS A 356 -1.10 9.85 -23.74
CA LYS A 356 -0.76 11.23 -23.35
C LYS A 356 -0.89 11.48 -21.85
N HIS A 357 -1.78 10.73 -21.20
CA HIS A 357 -2.01 10.82 -19.76
C HIS A 357 -1.21 9.73 -19.07
N LEU A 358 -0.10 10.09 -18.42
CA LEU A 358 0.82 9.14 -17.78
C LEU A 358 0.16 8.29 -16.70
N ASP A 359 -0.88 8.79 -16.07
CA ASP A 359 -1.71 8.10 -15.08
C ASP A 359 -2.64 7.04 -15.68
N GLU A 360 -2.89 7.11 -17.00
CA GLU A 360 -3.68 6.12 -17.75
C GLU A 360 -2.80 5.11 -18.51
N ALA A 361 -1.49 5.34 -18.55
CA ALA A 361 -0.54 4.47 -19.22
C ALA A 361 -0.27 3.19 -18.44
N SER A 362 -0.33 2.04 -19.10
CA SER A 362 0.00 0.74 -18.50
C SER A 362 1.50 0.43 -18.55
N PHE A 363 2.23 0.96 -19.51
CA PHE A 363 3.68 0.84 -19.66
C PHE A 363 4.31 2.22 -19.59
N VAL A 364 5.11 2.46 -18.55
CA VAL A 364 5.74 3.75 -18.29
C VAL A 364 7.23 3.72 -18.59
N VAL A 365 7.74 4.80 -19.21
CA VAL A 365 9.10 4.90 -19.72
C VAL A 365 9.76 6.17 -19.17
N TRP A 366 10.90 6.02 -18.50
CA TRP A 366 11.76 7.13 -18.04
C TRP A 366 12.77 7.54 -19.09
N GLU A 367 13.33 6.55 -19.80
CA GLU A 367 14.28 6.77 -20.87
C GLU A 367 13.88 6.00 -22.13
N PRO A 368 13.64 6.70 -23.27
CA PRO A 368 13.41 6.04 -24.54
C PRO A 368 14.65 5.28 -24.99
N PRO A 369 14.50 4.28 -25.89
CA PRO A 369 15.62 3.51 -26.42
C PRO A 369 16.70 4.39 -27.04
N ARG A 370 17.97 4.15 -26.68
CA ARG A 370 19.13 4.85 -27.22
C ARG A 370 19.91 3.95 -28.19
N ARG A 371 20.32 4.49 -29.31
CA ARG A 371 21.07 3.74 -30.32
C ARG A 371 22.39 3.20 -29.74
N GLY A 372 22.66 1.94 -29.99
CA GLY A 372 23.87 1.25 -29.53
C GLY A 372 23.85 0.83 -28.05
N CYS A 373 22.80 1.17 -27.28
CA CYS A 373 22.66 0.67 -25.93
C CYS A 373 22.04 -0.72 -25.92
N GLU A 374 22.45 -1.54 -24.95
CA GLU A 374 21.91 -2.85 -24.70
C GLU A 374 20.85 -2.81 -23.61
N TYR A 375 19.87 -3.71 -23.70
CA TYR A 375 18.74 -3.78 -22.77
C TYR A 375 18.50 -5.19 -22.27
N THR A 376 18.11 -5.30 -20.99
CA THR A 376 17.64 -6.54 -20.41
C THR A 376 16.23 -6.36 -19.90
N LEU A 377 15.39 -7.39 -20.05
CA LEU A 377 14.03 -7.45 -19.55
C LEU A 377 13.93 -8.56 -18.51
N GLY A 378 13.53 -8.21 -17.30
CA GLY A 378 13.12 -9.20 -16.30
C GLY A 378 11.61 -9.31 -16.28
N VAL A 379 11.11 -10.53 -16.23
CA VAL A 379 9.67 -10.83 -16.30
C VAL A 379 9.29 -11.73 -15.13
N ASP A 380 8.46 -11.21 -14.25
CA ASP A 380 7.76 -11.97 -13.21
C ASP A 380 6.35 -12.32 -13.69
N VAL A 381 5.90 -13.56 -13.45
CA VAL A 381 4.69 -14.09 -14.07
C VAL A 381 3.69 -14.57 -13.04
N SER A 382 2.53 -13.92 -12.97
CA SER A 382 1.36 -14.38 -12.23
C SER A 382 0.40 -15.18 -13.11
N ARG A 383 -0.63 -15.76 -12.47
CA ARG A 383 -1.69 -16.50 -13.19
C ARG A 383 -2.73 -15.60 -13.87
N GLY A 384 -2.70 -14.29 -13.66
CA GLY A 384 -3.64 -13.33 -14.24
C GLY A 384 -5.07 -13.45 -13.72
N VAL A 385 -5.25 -13.87 -12.47
CA VAL A 385 -6.56 -14.06 -11.81
C VAL A 385 -6.90 -12.97 -10.78
N GLY A 386 -6.20 -11.84 -10.84
CA GLY A 386 -6.47 -10.67 -10.00
C GLY A 386 -5.90 -10.76 -8.57
N ARG A 387 -4.93 -11.65 -8.30
CA ARG A 387 -4.28 -11.78 -6.99
C ARG A 387 -2.90 -11.14 -6.99
N ASP A 388 -1.97 -11.75 -7.70
CA ASP A 388 -0.60 -11.28 -7.84
C ASP A 388 -0.42 -10.60 -9.20
N ASP A 389 0.42 -9.58 -9.28
CA ASP A 389 0.71 -8.89 -10.53
C ASP A 389 1.70 -9.72 -11.37
N SER A 390 1.58 -9.67 -12.70
CA SER A 390 2.72 -9.94 -13.58
C SER A 390 3.46 -8.65 -13.82
N ALA A 391 4.78 -8.68 -13.86
CA ALA A 391 5.61 -7.50 -13.99
C ALA A 391 6.71 -7.65 -15.05
N VAL A 392 7.03 -6.54 -15.71
CA VAL A 392 8.15 -6.43 -16.65
C VAL A 392 8.97 -5.20 -16.31
N VAL A 393 10.26 -5.38 -16.08
CA VAL A 393 11.20 -4.28 -15.87
C VAL A 393 12.23 -4.26 -16.98
N VAL A 394 12.42 -3.11 -17.60
CA VAL A 394 13.44 -2.91 -18.64
C VAL A 394 14.61 -2.13 -18.06
N MET A 395 15.80 -2.67 -18.25
CA MET A 395 17.05 -2.10 -17.75
C MET A 395 18.03 -1.83 -18.90
N ARG A 396 18.65 -0.66 -18.91
CA ARG A 396 19.69 -0.29 -19.86
C ARG A 396 21.07 -0.65 -19.31
N MET A 397 21.91 -1.19 -20.18
CA MET A 397 23.29 -1.56 -19.91
C MET A 397 24.28 -0.71 -20.71
N PRO A 398 25.49 -0.47 -20.19
CA PRO A 398 25.94 -0.65 -18.80
C PRO A 398 25.31 0.37 -17.85
N GLY A 399 25.53 0.18 -16.54
CA GLY A 399 25.08 1.11 -15.50
C GLY A 399 23.74 0.76 -14.87
N TYR A 400 23.22 -0.44 -15.13
CA TYR A 400 22.02 -1.03 -14.47
C TYR A 400 20.88 -0.03 -14.24
N ALA A 401 20.57 0.76 -15.28
CA ALA A 401 19.57 1.82 -15.19
C ALA A 401 18.18 1.30 -15.58
N VAL A 402 17.21 1.36 -14.66
CA VAL A 402 15.80 1.12 -14.97
C VAL A 402 15.32 2.22 -15.91
N VAL A 403 14.80 1.82 -17.07
CA VAL A 403 14.33 2.75 -18.11
C VAL A 403 12.84 2.67 -18.37
N ALA A 404 12.20 1.54 -18.02
CA ALA A 404 10.76 1.36 -18.14
C ALA A 404 10.27 0.21 -17.25
N HIS A 405 8.98 0.20 -16.93
CA HIS A 405 8.32 -0.97 -16.39
C HIS A 405 6.84 -1.05 -16.80
N TRP A 406 6.28 -2.23 -16.63
CA TRP A 406 4.87 -2.57 -16.77
C TRP A 406 4.47 -3.57 -15.68
N TYR A 407 3.24 -3.50 -15.18
CA TYR A 407 2.64 -4.51 -14.31
C TYR A 407 1.12 -4.52 -14.43
N ASP A 408 0.50 -5.71 -14.24
CA ASP A 408 -0.95 -5.92 -14.26
C ASP A 408 -1.28 -7.30 -13.68
N ASN A 409 -2.42 -7.45 -13.00
CA ASN A 409 -2.83 -8.70 -12.35
C ASN A 409 -3.96 -9.46 -13.09
N TYR A 410 -4.39 -8.98 -14.25
CA TYR A 410 -5.45 -9.62 -15.06
C TYR A 410 -4.98 -10.16 -16.42
N VAL A 411 -3.71 -10.06 -16.72
CA VAL A 411 -3.16 -10.50 -17.99
C VAL A 411 -2.85 -12.00 -17.96
N ALA A 412 -3.46 -12.76 -18.86
CA ALA A 412 -3.18 -14.19 -19.00
C ALA A 412 -1.72 -14.43 -19.43
N PRO A 413 -1.04 -15.49 -18.94
CA PRO A 413 0.38 -15.75 -19.23
C PRO A 413 0.71 -15.78 -20.73
N LYS A 414 -0.11 -16.40 -21.55
CA LYS A 414 0.08 -16.41 -23.00
C LYS A 414 0.04 -15.01 -23.62
N GLN A 415 -0.87 -14.15 -23.16
CA GLN A 415 -0.96 -12.76 -23.62
C GLN A 415 0.27 -11.96 -23.17
N LEU A 416 0.76 -12.20 -21.95
CA LEU A 416 1.96 -11.57 -21.42
C LEU A 416 3.17 -11.79 -22.34
N ALA A 417 3.36 -13.00 -22.88
CA ALA A 417 4.46 -13.27 -23.82
C ALA A 417 4.44 -12.32 -25.04
N TYR A 418 3.27 -12.06 -25.62
CA TYR A 418 3.14 -11.13 -26.75
C TYR A 418 3.37 -9.66 -26.34
N MET A 419 3.04 -9.32 -25.11
CA MET A 419 3.30 -7.97 -24.56
C MET A 419 4.80 -7.78 -24.31
N VAL A 420 5.48 -8.77 -23.74
CA VAL A 420 6.95 -8.77 -23.57
C VAL A 420 7.66 -8.65 -24.92
N ALA A 421 7.22 -9.41 -25.93
CA ALA A 421 7.76 -9.31 -27.30
C ALA A 421 7.55 -7.92 -27.91
N ALA A 422 6.41 -7.26 -27.65
CA ALA A 422 6.16 -5.90 -28.12
C ALA A 422 7.09 -4.88 -27.43
N ILE A 423 7.34 -5.02 -26.13
CA ILE A 423 8.31 -4.19 -25.38
C ILE A 423 9.72 -4.43 -25.91
N ALA A 424 10.14 -5.70 -26.07
CA ALA A 424 11.45 -6.04 -26.60
C ALA A 424 11.66 -5.43 -28.01
N ARG A 425 10.68 -5.58 -28.90
CA ARG A 425 10.71 -4.99 -30.25
C ARG A 425 10.83 -3.47 -30.23
N TYR A 426 10.12 -2.78 -29.31
CA TYR A 426 10.21 -1.33 -29.14
C TYR A 426 11.64 -0.88 -28.84
N TYR A 427 12.33 -1.60 -27.94
CA TYR A 427 13.72 -1.30 -27.61
C TYR A 427 14.68 -1.73 -28.73
N ALA A 428 14.52 -2.93 -29.30
CA ALA A 428 15.41 -3.47 -30.34
C ALA A 428 15.46 -2.61 -31.59
N VAL A 429 14.31 -2.24 -32.15
CA VAL A 429 14.22 -1.46 -33.40
C VAL A 429 14.90 -0.09 -33.27
N ARG A 430 14.82 0.53 -32.10
CA ARG A 430 15.35 1.87 -31.86
C ARG A 430 16.81 1.86 -31.39
N SER A 431 17.22 0.85 -30.63
CA SER A 431 18.61 0.73 -30.18
C SER A 431 19.53 0.11 -31.23
N GLY A 432 18.99 -0.77 -32.07
CA GLY A 432 19.77 -1.61 -32.98
C GLY A 432 20.40 -2.82 -32.29
N THR A 433 20.01 -3.13 -31.05
CA THR A 433 20.48 -4.29 -30.28
C THR A 433 19.31 -5.19 -29.91
N GLN A 434 19.55 -6.49 -29.78
CA GLN A 434 18.53 -7.43 -29.31
C GLN A 434 18.47 -7.43 -27.78
N PRO A 435 17.31 -7.08 -27.14
CA PRO A 435 17.16 -7.22 -25.70
C PRO A 435 17.16 -8.68 -25.27
N ILE A 436 17.71 -8.95 -24.08
CA ILE A 436 17.68 -10.28 -23.47
C ILE A 436 16.54 -10.32 -22.45
N CYS A 437 15.61 -11.26 -22.63
CA CYS A 437 14.47 -11.46 -21.73
C CYS A 437 14.77 -12.62 -20.77
N THR A 438 14.62 -12.37 -19.47
CA THR A 438 14.71 -13.37 -18.40
C THR A 438 13.35 -13.51 -17.74
N VAL A 439 12.73 -14.67 -17.93
CA VAL A 439 11.42 -14.99 -17.36
C VAL A 439 11.62 -15.85 -16.11
N GLU A 440 10.91 -15.53 -15.02
CA GLU A 440 10.75 -16.45 -13.92
C GLU A 440 9.91 -17.65 -14.37
N ILE A 441 10.50 -18.84 -14.41
CA ILE A 441 9.85 -20.04 -14.96
C ILE A 441 9.15 -20.90 -13.91
N ASN A 442 8.81 -20.32 -12.78
CA ASN A 442 7.95 -20.98 -11.80
C ASN A 442 6.50 -20.99 -12.32
N ASP A 443 5.77 -22.09 -12.08
CA ASP A 443 4.34 -22.21 -12.44
C ASP A 443 3.99 -21.73 -13.88
N ALA A 444 3.25 -20.62 -13.97
CA ALA A 444 2.78 -20.03 -15.21
C ALA A 444 3.90 -19.46 -16.10
N GLY A 445 5.05 -19.19 -15.54
CA GLY A 445 6.21 -18.63 -16.26
C GLY A 445 6.78 -19.60 -17.30
N ILE A 446 6.64 -20.91 -17.12
CA ILE A 446 7.04 -21.91 -18.11
C ILE A 446 6.36 -21.64 -19.46
N LEU A 447 5.06 -21.33 -19.44
CA LEU A 447 4.31 -21.03 -20.66
C LEU A 447 4.80 -19.75 -21.34
N VAL A 448 5.03 -18.70 -20.56
CA VAL A 448 5.54 -17.42 -21.09
C VAL A 448 6.92 -17.61 -21.73
N ASN A 449 7.82 -18.32 -21.04
CA ASN A 449 9.17 -18.59 -21.55
C ASN A 449 9.13 -19.40 -22.86
N SER A 450 8.34 -20.47 -22.92
CA SER A 450 8.19 -21.29 -24.13
C SER A 450 7.63 -20.51 -25.32
N GLU A 451 6.65 -19.64 -25.11
CA GLU A 451 6.10 -18.78 -26.18
C GLU A 451 7.15 -17.77 -26.66
N LEU A 452 7.93 -17.16 -25.75
CA LEU A 452 9.02 -16.24 -26.13
C LEU A 452 10.16 -16.98 -26.87
N GLU A 453 10.51 -18.20 -26.48
CA GLU A 453 11.46 -19.04 -27.22
C GLU A 453 11.02 -19.28 -28.66
N ALA A 454 9.76 -19.60 -28.84
CA ALA A 454 9.21 -19.78 -30.19
C ALA A 454 9.24 -18.48 -31.01
N MET A 455 9.07 -17.33 -30.34
CA MET A 455 9.12 -15.99 -30.97
C MET A 455 10.51 -15.54 -31.38
N ARG A 456 11.59 -16.07 -30.81
CA ARG A 456 12.98 -15.74 -31.20
C ARG A 456 13.25 -15.85 -32.70
N ALA A 457 12.50 -16.71 -33.39
CA ALA A 457 12.66 -16.90 -34.82
C ALA A 457 12.20 -15.71 -35.68
N TYR A 458 11.34 -14.81 -35.14
CA TYR A 458 10.73 -13.73 -35.89
C TYR A 458 10.57 -12.41 -35.12
N GLU A 459 10.79 -12.40 -33.80
CA GLU A 459 10.83 -11.19 -32.99
C GLU A 459 12.29 -10.87 -32.57
N PRO A 460 12.66 -9.58 -32.48
CA PRO A 460 14.02 -9.16 -32.16
C PRO A 460 14.30 -9.20 -30.65
N LEU A 461 14.30 -10.38 -30.08
CA LEU A 461 14.59 -10.64 -28.68
C LEU A 461 15.48 -11.87 -28.52
N ASP A 462 16.19 -11.98 -27.41
CA ASP A 462 16.90 -13.15 -26.98
C ASP A 462 16.40 -13.60 -25.60
N ILE A 463 16.62 -14.87 -25.25
CA ILE A 463 16.22 -15.45 -23.98
C ILE A 463 17.46 -15.75 -23.16
N PHE A 464 17.38 -15.44 -21.87
CA PHE A 464 18.45 -15.77 -20.93
C PHE A 464 18.61 -17.27 -20.79
N VAL A 465 19.86 -17.74 -20.90
CA VAL A 465 20.24 -19.14 -20.75
C VAL A 465 21.08 -19.28 -19.49
N TRP A 466 20.61 -20.09 -18.56
CA TRP A 466 21.31 -20.46 -17.35
C TRP A 466 22.13 -21.72 -17.59
N GLU A 467 23.40 -21.68 -17.27
CA GLU A 467 24.31 -22.83 -17.29
C GLU A 467 24.47 -23.36 -15.86
N TYR A 468 24.24 -24.62 -15.62
CA TYR A 468 24.38 -25.26 -14.32
C TYR A 468 25.01 -26.65 -14.48
N TRP A 469 25.59 -27.16 -13.37
CA TRP A 469 26.08 -28.53 -13.33
C TRP A 469 24.92 -29.46 -12.96
N ASP A 470 24.61 -30.38 -13.86
CA ASP A 470 23.62 -31.44 -13.61
C ASP A 470 24.29 -32.60 -12.87
N THR A 471 23.97 -32.74 -11.59
CA THR A 471 24.54 -33.78 -10.72
C THR A 471 24.07 -35.20 -11.08
N VAL A 472 22.89 -35.33 -11.69
CA VAL A 472 22.34 -36.61 -12.13
C VAL A 472 23.00 -37.05 -13.43
N GLY A 473 23.14 -36.15 -14.38
CA GLY A 473 23.79 -36.39 -15.66
C GLY A 473 25.31 -36.26 -15.62
N GLN A 474 25.89 -35.76 -14.53
CA GLN A 474 27.33 -35.46 -14.37
C GLN A 474 27.91 -34.65 -15.53
N GLN A 475 27.13 -33.68 -16.03
CA GLN A 475 27.51 -32.85 -17.15
C GLN A 475 27.04 -31.41 -16.98
N GLN A 476 27.66 -30.51 -17.70
CA GLN A 476 27.17 -29.15 -17.81
C GLN A 476 25.86 -29.13 -18.63
N SER A 477 24.81 -28.57 -18.07
CA SER A 477 23.48 -28.46 -18.68
C SER A 477 23.04 -27.02 -18.77
N THR A 478 22.11 -26.73 -19.67
CA THR A 478 21.58 -25.39 -19.90
C THR A 478 20.06 -25.40 -19.72
N LYS A 479 19.56 -24.32 -19.16
CA LYS A 479 18.11 -24.08 -18.99
C LYS A 479 17.80 -22.64 -19.40
N THR A 480 16.70 -22.44 -20.10
CA THR A 480 16.20 -21.11 -20.46
C THR A 480 15.31 -20.56 -19.35
N GLY A 481 15.36 -19.23 -19.14
CA GLY A 481 14.66 -18.56 -18.05
C GLY A 481 15.33 -18.76 -16.68
N TRP A 482 14.66 -18.37 -15.62
CA TRP A 482 15.17 -18.40 -14.25
C TRP A 482 14.21 -19.13 -13.30
N THR A 483 14.70 -20.09 -12.53
CA THR A 483 13.92 -20.74 -11.47
C THR A 483 14.24 -20.07 -10.13
N THR A 484 13.24 -19.46 -9.49
CA THR A 484 13.37 -18.87 -8.17
C THR A 484 13.13 -19.92 -7.09
N THR A 485 14.16 -20.25 -6.37
CA THR A 485 14.17 -21.05 -5.14
C THR A 485 14.65 -20.15 -4.00
N HIS A 486 14.62 -20.62 -2.76
CA HIS A 486 15.21 -19.85 -1.64
C HIS A 486 16.67 -19.46 -1.93
N ARG A 487 17.50 -20.40 -2.38
CA ARG A 487 18.92 -20.15 -2.68
C ARG A 487 19.13 -19.19 -3.84
N THR A 488 18.41 -19.39 -4.94
CA THR A 488 18.56 -18.50 -6.11
C THR A 488 18.01 -17.10 -5.85
N LYS A 489 17.01 -16.96 -4.96
CA LYS A 489 16.51 -15.67 -4.49
C LYS A 489 17.55 -14.94 -3.65
N ASP A 490 18.21 -15.63 -2.74
CA ASP A 490 19.27 -15.05 -1.91
C ASP A 490 20.46 -14.57 -2.77
N LEU A 491 20.81 -15.31 -3.84
CA LEU A 491 21.80 -14.86 -4.81
C LEU A 491 21.40 -13.54 -5.51
N LEU A 492 20.14 -13.44 -5.95
CA LEU A 492 19.63 -12.23 -6.58
C LEU A 492 19.67 -11.04 -5.62
N LEU A 493 19.24 -11.24 -4.37
CA LEU A 493 19.22 -10.21 -3.33
C LEU A 493 20.65 -9.78 -2.93
N GLY A 494 21.56 -10.74 -2.80
CA GLY A 494 22.98 -10.48 -2.50
C GLY A 494 23.65 -9.64 -3.58
N LEU A 495 23.44 -9.99 -4.85
CA LEU A 495 23.93 -9.22 -6.00
C LEU A 495 23.35 -7.81 -5.99
N ALA A 496 22.02 -7.69 -5.83
CA ALA A 496 21.34 -6.41 -5.82
C ALA A 496 21.89 -5.49 -4.72
N ASN A 497 22.00 -5.98 -3.49
CA ASN A 497 22.52 -5.21 -2.37
C ASN A 497 23.95 -4.74 -2.60
N SER A 498 24.80 -5.60 -3.16
CA SER A 498 26.19 -5.25 -3.47
C SER A 498 26.27 -4.10 -4.51
N LEU A 499 25.48 -4.19 -5.58
CA LEU A 499 25.45 -3.17 -6.63
C LEU A 499 24.81 -1.86 -6.16
N MET A 500 23.79 -1.94 -5.30
CA MET A 500 23.13 -0.78 -4.71
C MET A 500 24.07 -0.02 -3.76
N LEU A 501 24.75 -0.72 -2.86
CA LEU A 501 25.73 -0.13 -1.93
C LEU A 501 26.96 0.46 -2.65
N ALA A 502 27.32 -0.11 -3.81
CA ALA A 502 28.35 0.45 -4.68
C ALA A 502 27.85 1.60 -5.57
N GLU A 503 26.61 2.04 -5.40
CA GLU A 503 25.95 3.09 -6.21
C GLU A 503 25.98 2.81 -7.72
N GLN A 504 26.04 1.55 -8.13
CA GLN A 504 26.10 1.15 -9.54
C GLN A 504 24.73 1.01 -10.20
N THR A 505 23.65 1.06 -9.43
CA THR A 505 22.28 0.96 -9.95
C THR A 505 21.64 2.33 -10.09
N HIS A 506 20.84 2.53 -11.14
CA HIS A 506 20.03 3.73 -11.30
C HIS A 506 18.55 3.37 -11.39
N GLN A 507 17.76 3.82 -10.40
CA GLN A 507 16.37 3.41 -10.22
C GLN A 507 15.44 4.62 -10.00
N PRO A 508 14.75 5.11 -11.07
CA PRO A 508 13.91 6.31 -10.99
C PRO A 508 12.46 6.03 -10.58
N SER A 509 12.04 4.75 -10.44
CA SER A 509 10.67 4.36 -10.16
C SER A 509 10.41 4.28 -8.66
N HIS A 510 9.50 5.10 -8.14
CA HIS A 510 9.07 5.00 -6.75
C HIS A 510 8.33 3.66 -6.48
N TRP A 511 7.62 3.09 -7.46
CA TRP A 511 6.93 1.80 -7.30
C TRP A 511 7.90 0.65 -6.99
N ILE A 512 9.01 0.55 -7.74
CA ILE A 512 10.04 -0.48 -7.47
C ILE A 512 10.67 -0.26 -6.10
N ARG A 513 11.00 0.98 -5.71
CA ARG A 513 11.56 1.24 -4.37
C ARG A 513 10.56 0.91 -3.25
N GLU A 514 9.30 1.21 -3.42
CA GLU A 514 8.26 0.84 -2.46
C GLU A 514 8.15 -0.67 -2.29
N ASP A 515 8.16 -1.41 -3.40
CA ASP A 515 8.17 -2.87 -3.38
C ASP A 515 9.44 -3.42 -2.70
N MET A 516 10.61 -2.81 -2.93
CA MET A 516 11.86 -3.15 -2.22
C MET A 516 11.70 -2.97 -0.70
N GLY A 517 11.11 -1.88 -0.27
CA GLY A 517 10.84 -1.61 1.15
C GLY A 517 9.92 -2.64 1.80
N ARG A 518 9.12 -3.36 1.01
CA ARG A 518 8.22 -4.44 1.46
C ARG A 518 8.88 -5.82 1.43
N THR A 519 10.06 -5.95 0.84
CA THR A 519 10.80 -7.21 0.81
C THR A 519 11.47 -7.42 2.16
N ILE A 520 10.91 -8.31 2.98
CA ILE A 520 11.31 -8.53 4.37
C ILE A 520 11.88 -9.93 4.59
N GLU A 521 12.80 -10.03 5.52
CA GLU A 521 13.29 -11.30 6.05
C GLU A 521 12.32 -11.80 7.14
N ILE A 522 11.68 -12.95 6.92
CA ILE A 522 10.74 -13.55 7.89
C ILE A 522 11.48 -14.39 8.93
N ARG A 523 12.53 -15.08 8.49
CA ARG A 523 13.46 -15.89 9.29
C ARG A 523 14.86 -15.69 8.73
N PRO A 524 15.92 -15.90 9.52
CA PRO A 524 17.28 -15.84 8.99
C PRO A 524 17.43 -16.66 7.70
N GLY A 525 17.79 -15.99 6.59
CA GLY A 525 17.94 -16.60 5.27
C GLY A 525 16.61 -16.83 4.51
N VAL A 526 15.46 -16.36 4.97
CA VAL A 526 14.18 -16.52 4.26
C VAL A 526 13.54 -15.16 4.04
N ALA A 527 13.77 -14.57 2.87
CA ALA A 527 13.15 -13.35 2.44
C ALA A 527 11.76 -13.61 1.83
N LYS A 528 10.75 -12.82 2.25
CA LYS A 528 9.42 -12.80 1.64
C LYS A 528 9.25 -11.51 0.82
N THR A 529 8.91 -11.68 -0.43
CA THR A 529 8.46 -10.62 -1.31
C THR A 529 6.93 -10.68 -1.33
N GLY A 530 6.26 -9.95 -0.45
CA GLY A 530 4.80 -9.94 -0.42
C GLY A 530 4.25 -8.96 -1.44
N GLY A 531 3.66 -9.46 -2.56
CA GLY A 531 3.10 -8.62 -3.62
C GLY A 531 4.14 -7.67 -4.26
N CYS A 532 5.40 -8.12 -4.37
CA CYS A 532 6.54 -7.32 -4.82
C CYS A 532 7.03 -7.80 -6.19
N ASP A 533 6.13 -7.94 -7.13
CA ASP A 533 6.39 -8.54 -8.45
C ASP A 533 7.36 -7.67 -9.28
N LEU A 534 7.30 -6.34 -9.12
CA LEU A 534 8.26 -5.42 -9.74
C LEU A 534 9.69 -5.63 -9.23
N VAL A 535 9.88 -6.00 -7.95
CA VAL A 535 11.22 -6.29 -7.40
C VAL A 535 11.78 -7.56 -8.02
N ILE A 536 10.99 -8.62 -8.16
CA ILE A 536 11.45 -9.88 -8.80
C ILE A 536 11.82 -9.60 -10.26
N ALA A 537 10.97 -8.92 -11.01
CA ALA A 537 11.29 -8.53 -12.39
C ALA A 537 12.56 -7.66 -12.46
N TRP A 538 12.75 -6.71 -11.54
CA TRP A 538 13.95 -5.90 -11.45
C TRP A 538 15.21 -6.73 -11.15
N LEU A 539 15.14 -7.65 -10.20
CA LEU A 539 16.24 -8.55 -9.84
C LEU A 539 16.68 -9.42 -11.03
N LEU A 540 15.70 -9.93 -11.79
CA LEU A 540 15.97 -10.73 -12.99
C LEU A 540 16.65 -9.90 -14.09
N ALA A 541 16.19 -8.68 -14.35
CA ALA A 541 16.81 -7.77 -15.31
C ALA A 541 18.25 -7.42 -14.90
N LEU A 542 18.47 -7.15 -13.61
CA LEU A 542 19.76 -6.82 -13.00
C LEU A 542 20.77 -7.97 -13.16
N MET A 543 20.37 -9.18 -12.76
CA MET A 543 21.19 -10.38 -12.83
C MET A 543 21.58 -10.70 -14.30
N THR A 544 20.64 -10.56 -15.23
CA THR A 544 20.90 -10.77 -16.65
C THR A 544 21.95 -9.81 -17.17
N GLY A 545 21.83 -8.53 -16.81
CA GLY A 545 22.80 -7.50 -17.18
C GLY A 545 24.17 -7.75 -16.56
N TYR A 546 24.21 -8.11 -15.28
CA TYR A 546 25.46 -8.42 -14.59
C TYR A 546 26.20 -9.59 -15.23
N ARG A 547 25.52 -10.71 -15.51
CA ARG A 547 26.14 -11.86 -16.16
C ARG A 547 26.60 -11.58 -17.57
N LYS A 548 25.91 -10.74 -18.30
CA LYS A 548 26.35 -10.32 -19.63
C LYS A 548 27.66 -9.56 -19.56
N ILE A 549 27.81 -8.64 -18.62
CA ILE A 549 29.05 -7.88 -18.43
C ILE A 549 30.18 -8.78 -17.90
N ALA A 550 29.89 -9.63 -16.92
CA ALA A 550 30.87 -10.55 -16.34
C ALA A 550 31.49 -11.47 -17.40
N ARG A 551 30.69 -11.98 -18.36
CA ARG A 551 31.24 -12.78 -19.48
C ARG A 551 32.25 -12.03 -20.36
N PHE A 552 32.21 -10.71 -20.41
CA PHE A 552 33.20 -9.90 -21.13
C PHE A 552 34.49 -9.66 -20.34
N HIS A 553 34.44 -9.71 -19.01
CA HIS A 553 35.56 -9.37 -18.13
C HIS A 553 36.15 -10.57 -17.38
N ASP A 554 35.38 -11.63 -17.15
CA ASP A 554 35.80 -12.84 -16.48
C ASP A 554 35.03 -14.05 -17.02
N PRO A 555 35.66 -14.86 -17.91
CA PRO A 555 35.05 -16.07 -18.46
C PRO A 555 34.70 -17.15 -17.41
N GLU A 556 35.36 -17.12 -16.25
CA GLU A 556 35.16 -18.08 -15.16
C GLU A 556 34.21 -17.59 -14.05
N GLY A 557 33.72 -16.35 -14.12
CA GLY A 557 32.88 -15.50 -13.24
C GLY A 557 31.99 -16.10 -12.14
N VAL A 558 32.40 -17.18 -11.53
CA VAL A 558 31.73 -17.83 -10.39
C VAL A 558 32.15 -17.19 -9.05
N LEU A 559 33.35 -16.61 -8.99
CA LEU A 559 33.95 -16.12 -7.73
C LEU A 559 33.25 -14.86 -7.17
N ASP A 560 32.78 -13.94 -8.02
CA ASP A 560 32.21 -12.69 -7.55
C ASP A 560 30.81 -12.82 -6.94
N LEU A 561 29.98 -13.75 -7.41
CA LEU A 561 28.65 -14.00 -6.84
C LEU A 561 28.71 -14.60 -5.43
N ALA A 562 29.73 -15.44 -5.16
CA ALA A 562 29.95 -16.01 -3.83
C ALA A 562 30.46 -14.97 -2.83
N GLN A 563 31.28 -14.01 -3.27
CA GLN A 563 31.72 -12.88 -2.44
C GLN A 563 30.58 -11.89 -2.16
N ALA A 564 29.73 -11.61 -3.13
CA ALA A 564 28.56 -10.74 -2.96
C ALA A 564 27.54 -11.33 -1.98
N SER A 565 27.32 -12.65 -1.99
CA SER A 565 26.40 -13.30 -1.03
C SER A 565 26.93 -13.32 0.41
N GLY A 566 28.26 -13.38 0.61
CA GLY A 566 28.90 -13.35 1.93
C GLY A 566 28.81 -12.00 2.64
N ALA A 567 28.71 -10.90 1.90
CA ALA A 567 28.63 -9.55 2.47
C ALA A 567 27.29 -9.24 3.15
N VAL A 568 26.20 -9.92 2.75
CA VAL A 568 24.84 -9.64 3.25
C VAL A 568 24.56 -10.32 4.60
N PHE A 569 25.17 -11.45 4.89
CA PHE A 569 24.81 -12.27 6.07
C PHE A 569 25.88 -12.35 7.18
N GLY A 570 26.85 -11.43 7.20
CA GLY A 570 27.74 -11.22 8.36
C GLY A 570 28.56 -12.41 8.82
N LYS A 571 28.76 -13.47 8.00
CA LYS A 571 29.70 -14.54 8.28
C LYS A 571 30.88 -14.45 7.34
N SER A 572 32.02 -14.12 7.91
CA SER A 572 33.32 -14.18 7.21
C SER A 572 33.57 -15.59 6.69
N PHE A 573 33.55 -15.78 5.41
CA PHE A 573 34.19 -16.94 4.78
C PHE A 573 35.69 -16.63 4.71
N ALA A 574 36.41 -17.13 5.68
CA ALA A 574 37.87 -17.13 5.65
C ALA A 574 38.35 -18.21 4.70
N SER A 575 39.08 -17.75 3.68
CA SER A 575 40.13 -18.43 2.90
C SER A 575 40.06 -19.94 2.66
N GLY A 576 40.02 -20.33 1.43
CA GLY A 576 40.55 -21.60 0.93
C GLY A 576 39.59 -22.75 0.67
N GLU A 577 38.43 -22.80 1.34
CA GLU A 577 37.46 -23.90 1.20
C GLU A 577 36.27 -23.53 0.24
N ALA A 578 36.28 -22.35 -0.31
CA ALA A 578 35.14 -21.85 -1.12
C ALA A 578 35.02 -22.58 -2.47
N HIS A 579 36.06 -23.17 -3.01
CA HIS A 579 36.03 -23.80 -4.32
C HIS A 579 35.37 -25.19 -4.29
N GLU A 580 35.58 -25.98 -3.22
CA GLU A 580 34.94 -27.29 -3.08
C GLU A 580 33.47 -27.18 -2.65
N ASN A 581 33.13 -26.20 -1.80
CA ASN A 581 31.75 -25.97 -1.35
C ASN A 581 30.80 -25.40 -2.43
N LEU A 582 31.33 -24.72 -3.46
CA LEU A 582 30.50 -24.23 -4.58
C LEU A 582 30.03 -25.36 -5.50
N VAL A 583 30.81 -26.43 -5.63
CA VAL A 583 30.42 -27.62 -6.41
C VAL A 583 29.36 -28.43 -5.66
N GLU A 584 29.43 -28.52 -4.32
CA GLU A 584 28.39 -29.14 -3.49
C GLU A 584 27.10 -28.31 -3.42
N VAL A 585 27.19 -26.97 -3.37
CA VAL A 585 26.02 -26.08 -3.27
C VAL A 585 25.14 -26.09 -4.52
N TYR A 586 25.71 -26.32 -5.71
CA TYR A 586 24.95 -26.40 -6.95
C TYR A 586 24.44 -27.81 -7.28
N GLY A 587 24.90 -28.84 -6.55
CA GLY A 587 24.63 -30.25 -6.84
C GLY A 587 23.34 -30.82 -6.24
N ASP A 588 22.93 -30.41 -5.07
CA ASP A 588 21.94 -31.14 -4.26
C ASP A 588 20.46 -30.73 -4.42
N ASP A 589 20.14 -29.66 -5.14
CA ASP A 589 18.77 -29.12 -5.18
C ASP A 589 17.90 -29.61 -6.36
N TYR A 590 18.35 -30.57 -7.16
CA TYR A 590 17.57 -31.06 -8.31
C TYR A 590 17.07 -32.51 -8.17
N THR A 591 17.08 -33.09 -7.00
CA THR A 591 16.36 -34.34 -6.75
C THR A 591 14.89 -34.03 -6.45
N TYR A 592 14.01 -34.14 -7.46
CA TYR A 592 12.59 -34.42 -7.22
C TYR A 592 12.52 -35.73 -6.41
N LYS A 593 11.99 -35.66 -5.20
CA LYS A 593 11.39 -36.82 -4.55
C LYS A 593 9.95 -36.90 -5.01
N ASP A 594 9.60 -38.07 -5.56
CA ASP A 594 8.25 -38.50 -5.93
C ASP A 594 7.20 -38.21 -4.85
#